data_d6e5553b06d1f2ae959e55cd32aed7de
#
_entry.id   d6e5553b06d1f2ae959e55cd32aed7de
#
_cell.length_a   1.000
_cell.length_b   1.000
_cell.length_c   1.000
_cell.angle_alpha   90.00
_cell.angle_beta   90.00
_cell.angle_gamma   90.00
#
_symmetry.space_group_name_H-M   'P 1'
#
loop_
_entity.id
_entity.type
_entity.pdbx_description
1 polymer ?
#
loop_
_entity_poly.entity_id
_entity_poly.type
_entity_poly.pdbx_seq_one_letter_code
_entity_poly.pdbx_strand_id
1 'polypeptide(L)'
;MSVTAPAGFRAGTATAGLKPSGKPDVALVVNDGPRHDAAAVFTSNRCKANPVLWSEQVMGDGALRAVVLNSGGANCYTGPEGFRTTHASAERVADLIGAGAIDVAVCSTGLIGEQLDRAKLLAGIDAAVAGLSSDGGAAAAEAIMTTDTRRKCAVAGPDATRHGDAPPGLRASSGMAAPAERDRTTWAVGGMAKGAGMMAPELATMLVVLTTDAVADAAALDRALRAAARVTFDRLDTDGCMSTNDT
;
A
#
# COMPACT_ATOMS: atom_id res chain seq x y z
N MET A 1 -9.13 11.49 3.44
CA MET A 1 -8.55 10.64 4.50
C MET A 1 -8.27 9.27 3.95
N SER A 2 -7.13 8.70 4.24
CA SER A 2 -6.60 7.46 3.67
C SER A 2 -5.46 6.97 4.57
N VAL A 3 -4.42 6.38 4.00
CA VAL A 3 -3.18 5.93 4.67
C VAL A 3 -2.43 7.02 5.43
N THR A 4 -2.75 8.27 5.24
CA THR A 4 -2.15 9.40 5.98
C THR A 4 -3.07 9.93 7.10
N ALA A 5 -4.17 9.23 7.42
CA ALA A 5 -5.04 9.61 8.54
C ALA A 5 -4.39 9.35 9.93
N PRO A 6 -3.69 8.22 10.15
CA PRO A 6 -2.92 8.03 11.37
C PRO A 6 -1.72 8.99 11.44
N ALA A 7 -1.35 9.38 12.65
CA ALA A 7 -0.18 10.24 12.86
C ALA A 7 1.13 9.53 12.46
N GLY A 8 2.10 10.29 11.95
CA GLY A 8 3.42 9.77 11.58
C GLY A 8 3.49 9.18 10.16
N PHE A 9 2.44 9.31 9.35
CA PHE A 9 2.46 8.83 7.97
C PHE A 9 2.34 9.95 6.95
N ARG A 10 3.17 9.89 5.92
CA ARG A 10 3.12 10.76 4.74
C ARG A 10 3.00 9.91 3.47
N ALA A 11 2.39 10.47 2.44
CA ALA A 11 2.36 9.85 1.12
C ALA A 11 2.71 10.86 0.03
N GLY A 12 3.32 10.36 -1.04
CA GLY A 12 3.66 11.12 -2.22
C GLY A 12 3.36 10.33 -3.49
N THR A 13 3.21 11.02 -4.60
CA THR A 13 2.87 10.41 -5.89
C THR A 13 3.62 11.07 -7.03
N ALA A 14 3.77 10.33 -8.11
CA ALA A 14 4.31 10.86 -9.36
C ALA A 14 3.66 10.23 -10.58
N THR A 15 3.77 10.94 -11.69
CA THR A 15 3.51 10.43 -13.05
C THR A 15 4.85 10.14 -13.70
N ALA A 16 5.32 8.92 -13.62
CA ALA A 16 6.60 8.48 -14.20
C ALA A 16 6.47 8.12 -15.69
N GLY A 17 5.26 7.97 -16.20
CA GLY A 17 4.99 7.57 -17.59
C GLY A 17 5.13 6.05 -17.77
N LEU A 18 4.80 5.28 -16.75
CA LEU A 18 4.68 3.82 -16.81
C LEU A 18 3.33 3.39 -17.38
N LYS A 19 2.29 4.25 -17.21
CA LYS A 19 0.96 4.04 -17.79
C LYS A 19 0.81 4.80 -19.10
N PRO A 20 0.29 4.19 -20.16
CA PRO A 20 -0.03 4.90 -21.41
C PRO A 20 -1.04 6.04 -21.22
N SER A 21 -1.85 5.98 -20.15
CA SER A 21 -2.88 6.97 -19.86
C SER A 21 -2.35 8.33 -19.37
N GLY A 22 -1.06 8.43 -19.03
CA GLY A 22 -0.47 9.64 -18.44
C GLY A 22 -0.97 9.98 -17.03
N LYS A 23 -1.72 9.09 -16.38
CA LYS A 23 -2.16 9.26 -14.99
C LYS A 23 -1.02 8.94 -14.03
N PRO A 24 -1.08 9.41 -12.75
CA PRO A 24 -0.12 9.02 -11.73
C PRO A 24 0.03 7.49 -11.65
N ASP A 25 1.28 7.04 -11.53
CA ASP A 25 1.64 5.63 -11.62
C ASP A 25 2.70 5.18 -10.60
N VAL A 26 3.20 6.11 -9.79
CA VAL A 26 4.06 5.83 -8.63
C VAL A 26 3.40 6.42 -7.39
N ALA A 27 3.32 5.63 -6.33
CA ALA A 27 2.92 6.04 -4.99
C ALA A 27 3.98 5.61 -3.98
N LEU A 28 4.20 6.43 -2.97
CA LEU A 28 5.07 6.15 -1.83
C LEU A 28 4.32 6.45 -0.56
N VAL A 29 4.36 5.53 0.40
CA VAL A 29 3.89 5.75 1.78
C VAL A 29 5.08 5.61 2.70
N VAL A 30 5.31 6.61 3.54
CA VAL A 30 6.42 6.66 4.50
C VAL A 30 5.87 6.70 5.92
N ASN A 31 6.47 5.88 6.77
CA ASN A 31 6.28 5.88 8.22
C ASN A 31 7.45 6.66 8.85
N ASP A 32 7.18 7.86 9.33
CA ASP A 32 8.16 8.73 10.00
C ASP A 32 8.43 8.29 11.47
N GLY A 33 7.74 7.27 11.93
CA GLY A 33 7.93 6.73 13.26
C GLY A 33 7.10 7.41 14.35
N PRO A 34 7.44 7.18 15.62
CA PRO A 34 8.70 6.60 16.11
C PRO A 34 8.78 5.06 16.06
N ARG A 35 7.71 4.36 15.74
CA ARG A 35 7.67 2.90 15.62
C ARG A 35 7.53 2.51 14.15
N HIS A 36 8.20 1.41 13.77
CA HIS A 36 8.19 0.90 12.41
C HIS A 36 7.70 -0.55 12.32
N ASP A 37 7.08 -1.04 13.39
CA ASP A 37 6.50 -2.39 13.41
C ASP A 37 5.54 -2.57 12.22
N ALA A 38 5.66 -3.68 11.53
CA ALA A 38 4.92 -3.97 10.32
C ALA A 38 4.53 -5.44 10.23
N ALA A 39 3.50 -5.72 9.45
CA ALA A 39 3.09 -7.06 9.08
C ALA A 39 2.58 -7.04 7.64
N ALA A 40 2.71 -8.15 6.93
CA ALA A 40 2.20 -8.30 5.59
C ALA A 40 1.65 -9.71 5.33
N VAL A 41 0.71 -9.78 4.41
CA VAL A 41 0.24 -11.03 3.79
C VAL A 41 0.47 -10.94 2.29
N PHE A 42 0.84 -12.05 1.70
CA PHE A 42 1.23 -12.13 0.29
C PHE A 42 0.45 -13.22 -0.42
N THR A 43 0.35 -13.09 -1.72
CA THR A 43 -0.26 -14.11 -2.57
C THR A 43 0.32 -15.51 -2.32
N SER A 44 -0.52 -16.51 -2.32
CA SER A 44 -0.11 -17.92 -2.31
C SER A 44 0.13 -18.48 -3.72
N ASN A 45 0.07 -17.65 -4.77
CA ASN A 45 0.41 -18.04 -6.13
C ASN A 45 1.86 -18.56 -6.18
N ARG A 46 2.06 -19.68 -6.87
CA ARG A 46 3.41 -20.26 -7.05
C ARG A 46 4.32 -19.39 -7.92
N CYS A 47 3.73 -18.60 -8.81
CA CYS A 47 4.42 -17.68 -9.70
C CYS A 47 4.44 -16.27 -9.11
N LYS A 48 5.13 -16.10 -7.98
CA LYS A 48 5.26 -14.80 -7.32
C LYS A 48 6.04 -13.81 -8.18
N ALA A 49 5.52 -12.59 -8.29
CA ALA A 49 6.23 -11.49 -8.94
C ALA A 49 7.47 -11.05 -8.15
N ASN A 50 8.43 -10.43 -8.83
CA ASN A 50 9.66 -9.95 -8.19
C ASN A 50 9.43 -9.02 -6.98
N PRO A 51 8.46 -8.08 -7.00
CA PRO A 51 8.15 -7.26 -5.83
C PRO A 51 7.68 -8.07 -4.62
N VAL A 52 6.90 -9.13 -4.84
CA VAL A 52 6.45 -10.02 -3.76
C VAL A 52 7.63 -10.76 -3.16
N LEU A 53 8.52 -11.34 -3.99
CA LEU A 53 9.72 -12.04 -3.53
C LEU A 53 10.62 -11.12 -2.70
N TRP A 54 10.80 -9.87 -3.10
CA TRP A 54 11.55 -8.87 -2.36
C TRP A 54 10.86 -8.52 -1.04
N SER A 55 9.57 -8.19 -1.09
CA SER A 55 8.82 -7.74 0.08
C SER A 55 8.67 -8.83 1.14
N GLU A 56 8.59 -10.11 0.75
CA GLU A 56 8.65 -11.24 1.68
C GLU A 56 9.98 -11.30 2.45
N GLN A 57 11.10 -10.99 1.77
CA GLN A 57 12.41 -10.99 2.40
C GLN A 57 12.56 -9.86 3.42
N VAL A 58 12.17 -8.63 3.05
CA VAL A 58 12.31 -7.46 3.92
C VAL A 58 11.34 -7.49 5.10
N MET A 59 10.23 -8.21 4.99
CA MET A 59 9.30 -8.41 6.11
C MET A 59 9.80 -9.38 7.20
N GLY A 60 10.99 -9.95 7.02
CA GLY A 60 11.53 -10.98 7.93
C GLY A 60 11.78 -10.50 9.36
N ASP A 61 12.05 -9.23 9.58
CA ASP A 61 12.26 -8.61 10.89
C ASP A 61 11.01 -7.91 11.46
N GLY A 62 9.94 -7.83 10.67
CA GLY A 62 8.67 -7.21 11.07
C GLY A 62 8.72 -5.68 11.20
N ALA A 63 9.59 -5.01 10.44
CA ALA A 63 9.72 -3.57 10.45
C ALA A 63 9.73 -2.98 9.02
N LEU A 64 9.06 -1.85 8.81
CA LEU A 64 9.10 -1.11 7.54
C LEU A 64 9.10 0.40 7.77
N ARG A 65 9.95 1.11 7.03
CA ARG A 65 9.98 2.57 6.94
C ARG A 65 9.13 3.09 5.78
N ALA A 66 9.01 2.32 4.70
CA ALA A 66 8.26 2.75 3.54
C ALA A 66 7.70 1.59 2.72
N VAL A 67 6.65 1.90 1.96
CA VAL A 67 6.14 1.05 0.88
C VAL A 67 6.08 1.88 -0.39
N VAL A 68 6.80 1.46 -1.42
CA VAL A 68 6.71 2.04 -2.76
C VAL A 68 5.86 1.15 -3.66
N LEU A 69 4.93 1.77 -4.38
CA LEU A 69 4.00 1.07 -5.26
C LEU A 69 4.09 1.68 -6.66
N ASN A 70 4.12 0.83 -7.68
CA ASN A 70 3.94 1.29 -9.05
C ASN A 70 2.75 0.60 -9.73
N SER A 71 2.16 1.30 -10.67
CA SER A 71 1.12 0.79 -11.55
C SER A 71 1.48 1.08 -13.02
N GLY A 72 1.24 0.09 -13.89
CA GLY A 72 1.67 0.13 -15.30
C GLY A 72 2.44 -1.11 -15.73
N GLY A 73 3.03 -1.84 -14.76
CA GLY A 73 3.67 -3.12 -14.97
C GLY A 73 3.72 -3.91 -13.66
N ALA A 74 3.38 -5.18 -13.72
CA ALA A 74 3.36 -6.09 -12.58
C ALA A 74 4.75 -6.55 -12.14
N ASN A 75 5.75 -6.38 -13.01
CA ASN A 75 7.11 -6.89 -12.80
C ASN A 75 7.12 -8.40 -12.46
N CYS A 76 6.24 -9.14 -13.12
CA CYS A 76 6.09 -10.59 -13.00
C CYS A 76 6.57 -11.26 -14.31
N TYR A 77 7.24 -12.40 -14.23
CA TYR A 77 7.90 -13.10 -15.35
C TYR A 77 8.96 -12.25 -16.08
N THR A 78 9.56 -11.32 -15.41
CA THR A 78 10.60 -10.41 -15.92
C THR A 78 12.02 -10.86 -15.57
N GLY A 79 12.14 -12.01 -14.91
CA GLY A 79 13.42 -12.65 -14.59
C GLY A 79 14.31 -11.82 -13.67
N PRO A 80 15.64 -12.10 -13.67
CA PRO A 80 16.59 -11.43 -12.78
C PRO A 80 16.66 -9.90 -12.99
N GLU A 81 16.40 -9.42 -14.20
CA GLU A 81 16.40 -7.99 -14.49
C GLU A 81 15.23 -7.28 -13.78
N GLY A 82 14.03 -7.90 -13.78
CA GLY A 82 12.90 -7.41 -13.00
C GLY A 82 13.19 -7.37 -11.50
N PHE A 83 13.90 -8.37 -10.97
CA PHE A 83 14.31 -8.37 -9.56
C PHE A 83 15.30 -7.23 -9.25
N ARG A 84 16.28 -6.98 -10.14
CA ARG A 84 17.20 -5.84 -10.00
C ARG A 84 16.46 -4.51 -10.04
N THR A 85 15.39 -4.39 -10.84
CA THR A 85 14.55 -3.18 -10.87
C THR A 85 13.79 -3.00 -9.56
N THR A 86 13.26 -4.07 -8.98
CA THR A 86 12.62 -4.05 -7.65
C THR A 86 13.62 -3.59 -6.57
N HIS A 87 14.80 -4.20 -6.53
CA HIS A 87 15.87 -3.86 -5.56
C HIS A 87 16.31 -2.40 -5.71
N ALA A 88 16.56 -1.94 -6.94
CA ALA A 88 16.93 -0.55 -7.21
C ALA A 88 15.85 0.46 -6.77
N SER A 89 14.57 0.07 -6.84
CA SER A 89 13.48 0.91 -6.34
C SER A 89 13.52 1.05 -4.82
N ALA A 90 13.77 -0.06 -4.11
CA ALA A 90 13.91 -0.05 -2.65
C ALA A 90 15.14 0.76 -2.22
N GLU A 91 16.30 0.54 -2.85
CA GLU A 91 17.53 1.32 -2.61
C GLU A 91 17.29 2.81 -2.82
N ARG A 92 16.64 3.19 -3.93
CA ARG A 92 16.39 4.60 -4.24
C ARG A 92 15.51 5.28 -3.19
N VAL A 93 14.43 4.62 -2.75
CA VAL A 93 13.60 5.14 -1.66
C VAL A 93 14.44 5.27 -0.39
N ALA A 94 15.17 4.22 -0.02
CA ALA A 94 15.99 4.18 1.19
C ALA A 94 17.00 5.32 1.26
N ASP A 95 17.74 5.55 0.17
CA ASP A 95 18.71 6.64 0.04
C ASP A 95 18.04 8.03 0.28
N LEU A 96 16.85 8.22 -0.29
CA LEU A 96 16.15 9.51 -0.21
C LEU A 96 15.52 9.80 1.15
N ILE A 97 15.11 8.76 1.90
CA ILE A 97 14.48 8.92 3.22
C ILE A 97 15.45 8.64 4.39
N GLY A 98 16.70 8.29 4.11
CA GLY A 98 17.69 7.94 5.14
C GLY A 98 17.36 6.64 5.87
N ALA A 99 17.06 5.57 5.13
CA ALA A 99 16.73 4.23 5.62
C ALA A 99 17.62 3.17 4.96
N GLY A 100 17.45 1.91 5.35
CA GLY A 100 18.00 0.76 4.63
C GLY A 100 17.06 0.27 3.54
N ALA A 101 17.60 -0.31 2.45
CA ALA A 101 16.75 -0.93 1.44
C ALA A 101 15.85 -2.04 2.03
N ILE A 102 16.34 -2.70 3.08
CA ILE A 102 15.60 -3.74 3.83
C ILE A 102 14.38 -3.18 4.58
N ASP A 103 14.32 -1.87 4.79
CA ASP A 103 13.18 -1.20 5.43
C ASP A 103 12.10 -0.76 4.43
N VAL A 104 12.23 -1.12 3.14
CA VAL A 104 11.35 -0.67 2.06
C VAL A 104 10.71 -1.84 1.35
N ALA A 105 9.41 -1.99 1.49
CA ALA A 105 8.62 -2.92 0.69
C ALA A 105 8.30 -2.33 -0.69
N VAL A 106 8.20 -3.20 -1.69
CA VAL A 106 7.88 -2.83 -3.07
C VAL A 106 6.63 -3.59 -3.53
N CYS A 107 5.69 -2.88 -4.11
CA CYS A 107 4.49 -3.45 -4.72
C CYS A 107 4.37 -2.99 -6.17
N SER A 108 3.97 -3.87 -7.06
CA SER A 108 3.75 -3.53 -8.47
C SER A 108 2.44 -4.10 -8.99
N THR A 109 1.82 -3.41 -9.93
CA THR A 109 0.60 -3.88 -10.59
C THR A 109 0.54 -3.40 -12.03
N GLY A 110 -0.10 -4.16 -12.91
CA GLY A 110 -0.25 -3.85 -14.33
C GLY A 110 0.10 -5.04 -15.22
N LEU A 111 0.68 -4.78 -16.35
CA LEU A 111 1.01 -5.82 -17.34
C LEU A 111 2.03 -6.83 -16.81
N ILE A 112 1.80 -8.10 -17.11
CA ILE A 112 2.68 -9.23 -16.80
C ILE A 112 3.57 -9.51 -18.00
N GLY A 113 4.85 -9.87 -17.75
CA GLY A 113 5.80 -10.27 -18.78
C GLY A 113 6.58 -9.12 -19.42
N GLU A 114 6.25 -7.87 -19.09
CA GLU A 114 6.96 -6.70 -19.60
C GLU A 114 7.90 -6.11 -18.56
N GLN A 115 9.10 -5.72 -19.01
CA GLN A 115 10.06 -5.02 -18.16
C GLN A 115 9.57 -3.60 -17.84
N LEU A 116 9.65 -3.21 -16.59
CA LEU A 116 9.47 -1.82 -16.21
C LEU A 116 10.64 -0.97 -16.74
N ASP A 117 10.33 0.21 -17.25
CA ASP A 117 11.36 1.22 -17.55
C ASP A 117 11.94 1.71 -16.22
N ARG A 118 13.11 1.16 -15.86
CA ARG A 118 13.78 1.46 -14.59
C ARG A 118 14.08 2.94 -14.44
N ALA A 119 14.52 3.61 -15.50
CA ALA A 119 14.91 5.02 -15.43
C ALA A 119 13.68 5.89 -15.10
N LYS A 120 12.54 5.63 -15.76
CA LYS A 120 11.28 6.31 -15.46
C LYS A 120 10.81 6.02 -14.05
N LEU A 121 10.86 4.76 -13.62
CA LEU A 121 10.43 4.37 -12.28
C LEU A 121 11.25 5.10 -11.20
N LEU A 122 12.57 5.13 -11.31
CA LEU A 122 13.44 5.80 -10.35
C LEU A 122 13.21 7.32 -10.33
N ALA A 123 13.06 7.95 -11.50
CA ALA A 123 12.70 9.37 -11.57
C ALA A 123 11.31 9.65 -10.96
N GLY A 124 10.36 8.73 -11.12
CA GLY A 124 9.06 8.78 -10.46
C GLY A 124 9.15 8.67 -8.94
N ILE A 125 10.05 7.82 -8.43
CA ILE A 125 10.34 7.70 -7.00
C ILE A 125 10.91 9.02 -6.46
N ASP A 126 11.86 9.65 -7.16
CA ASP A 126 12.42 10.95 -6.78
C ASP A 126 11.33 12.02 -6.63
N ALA A 127 10.46 12.09 -7.62
CA ALA A 127 9.35 13.03 -7.61
C ALA A 127 8.31 12.72 -6.51
N ALA A 128 8.03 11.44 -6.25
CA ALA A 128 7.13 11.04 -5.18
C ALA A 128 7.68 11.38 -3.80
N VAL A 129 8.99 11.20 -3.56
CA VAL A 129 9.64 11.62 -2.31
C VAL A 129 9.59 13.13 -2.13
N ALA A 130 9.88 13.91 -3.19
CA ALA A 130 9.80 15.36 -3.15
C ALA A 130 8.39 15.88 -2.87
N GLY A 131 7.35 15.09 -3.22
CA GLY A 131 5.94 15.41 -3.00
C GLY A 131 5.33 14.81 -1.73
N LEU A 132 6.13 14.27 -0.80
CA LEU A 132 5.62 13.67 0.43
C LEU A 132 4.84 14.67 1.30
N SER A 133 3.61 14.32 1.64
CA SER A 133 2.70 15.15 2.43
C SER A 133 1.79 14.31 3.33
N SER A 134 1.37 14.85 4.47
CA SER A 134 0.32 14.28 5.32
C SER A 134 -1.06 14.27 4.62
N ASP A 135 -1.24 15.06 3.57
CA ASP A 135 -2.47 15.10 2.78
C ASP A 135 -2.41 14.21 1.52
N GLY A 136 -1.26 13.57 1.24
CA GLY A 136 -1.02 12.80 0.02
C GLY A 136 -1.79 11.49 -0.13
N GLY A 137 -2.45 11.01 0.93
CA GLY A 137 -3.04 9.67 0.95
C GLY A 137 -4.13 9.42 -0.10
N ALA A 138 -4.93 10.43 -0.45
CA ALA A 138 -5.95 10.28 -1.49
C ALA A 138 -5.34 10.17 -2.90
N ALA A 139 -4.29 10.95 -3.17
CA ALA A 139 -3.54 10.88 -4.42
C ALA A 139 -2.80 9.54 -4.56
N ALA A 140 -2.22 9.03 -3.46
CA ALA A 140 -1.58 7.72 -3.44
C ALA A 140 -2.55 6.59 -3.82
N ALA A 141 -3.78 6.63 -3.29
CA ALA A 141 -4.81 5.66 -3.63
C ALA A 141 -5.24 5.74 -5.11
N GLU A 142 -5.15 6.90 -5.74
CA GLU A 142 -5.43 7.08 -7.17
C GLU A 142 -4.26 6.57 -8.03
N ALA A 143 -3.02 6.83 -7.61
CA ALA A 143 -1.83 6.44 -8.36
C ALA A 143 -1.68 4.91 -8.51
N ILE A 144 -2.14 4.13 -7.54
CA ILE A 144 -2.08 2.66 -7.59
C ILE A 144 -3.19 2.01 -8.44
N MET A 145 -4.20 2.76 -8.88
CA MET A 145 -5.30 2.23 -9.68
C MET A 145 -4.83 1.75 -11.06
N THR A 146 -5.45 0.68 -11.55
CA THR A 146 -5.28 0.20 -12.94
C THR A 146 -6.62 0.24 -13.66
N THR A 147 -7.45 -0.78 -13.50
CA THR A 147 -8.80 -0.90 -14.07
C THR A 147 -9.89 -0.43 -13.12
N ASP A 148 -9.51 0.00 -11.93
CA ASP A 148 -10.44 0.55 -10.95
C ASP A 148 -11.15 1.80 -11.49
N THR A 149 -12.45 1.90 -11.25
CA THR A 149 -13.26 3.08 -11.67
C THR A 149 -13.21 4.21 -10.65
N ARG A 150 -12.81 3.91 -9.40
CA ARG A 150 -12.67 4.86 -8.30
C ARG A 150 -11.59 4.42 -7.32
N ARG A 151 -10.96 5.39 -6.68
CA ARG A 151 -10.05 5.12 -5.56
C ARG A 151 -10.81 4.51 -4.38
N LYS A 152 -10.17 3.60 -3.67
CA LYS A 152 -10.70 2.96 -2.47
C LYS A 152 -9.87 3.39 -1.28
N CYS A 153 -10.48 4.11 -0.34
CA CYS A 153 -9.87 4.57 0.90
C CYS A 153 -10.81 4.29 2.05
N ALA A 154 -10.25 4.01 3.21
CA ALA A 154 -11.01 3.85 4.45
C ALA A 154 -10.23 4.40 5.64
N VAL A 155 -10.94 4.82 6.66
CA VAL A 155 -10.39 5.18 7.96
C VAL A 155 -11.28 4.57 9.03
N ALA A 156 -10.69 3.95 10.03
CA ALA A 156 -11.36 3.40 11.21
C ALA A 156 -10.66 3.88 12.48
N GLY A 157 -11.39 3.98 13.57
CA GLY A 157 -10.88 4.41 14.88
C GLY A 157 -12.00 4.95 15.76
N PRO A 158 -11.75 5.19 17.07
CA PRO A 158 -12.76 5.72 17.99
C PRO A 158 -13.40 7.03 17.51
N ASP A 159 -12.64 7.88 16.82
CA ASP A 159 -13.09 9.17 16.30
C ASP A 159 -13.49 9.17 14.81
N ALA A 160 -13.36 8.04 14.12
CA ALA A 160 -13.62 7.95 12.67
C ALA A 160 -15.09 8.20 12.29
N THR A 161 -16.00 8.06 13.24
CA THR A 161 -17.44 8.28 13.04
C THR A 161 -17.84 9.76 12.86
N ARG A 162 -16.93 10.70 13.07
CA ARG A 162 -17.19 12.14 12.96
C ARG A 162 -17.02 12.70 11.54
N HIS A 163 -16.56 11.91 10.57
CA HIS A 163 -16.35 12.37 9.20
C HIS A 163 -17.16 11.52 8.21
N GLY A 164 -18.14 12.13 7.62
CA GLY A 164 -19.31 11.64 6.89
C GLY A 164 -19.16 10.78 5.64
N ASP A 165 -18.15 9.91 5.49
CA ASP A 165 -17.97 9.04 4.33
C ASP A 165 -17.97 7.53 4.65
N ALA A 166 -18.70 7.11 5.69
CA ALA A 166 -18.94 5.68 5.91
C ALA A 166 -19.98 5.16 4.91
N PRO A 167 -19.75 4.03 4.22
CA PRO A 167 -20.77 3.43 3.36
C PRO A 167 -22.02 3.06 4.15
N PRO A 168 -23.22 3.17 3.55
CA PRO A 168 -24.47 2.86 4.24
C PRO A 168 -24.48 1.40 4.69
N GLY A 169 -24.53 1.18 5.99
CA GLY A 169 -24.56 -0.16 6.61
C GLY A 169 -23.70 -0.34 7.85
N LEU A 170 -22.70 0.51 8.10
CA LEU A 170 -21.87 0.49 9.33
C LEU A 170 -22.14 1.75 10.18
N ARG A 171 -23.24 1.77 10.91
CA ARG A 171 -23.46 2.77 11.96
C ARG A 171 -23.17 2.15 13.31
N ALA A 172 -22.08 2.54 13.94
CA ALA A 172 -21.88 2.29 15.37
C ALA A 172 -22.79 3.25 16.16
N SER A 173 -23.48 2.71 17.18
CA SER A 173 -24.37 3.46 18.05
C SER A 173 -23.64 4.56 18.81
N SER A 174 -24.07 5.80 18.64
CA SER A 174 -23.51 6.99 19.29
C SER A 174 -24.01 7.12 20.72
N GLY A 175 -23.08 7.04 21.69
CA GLY A 175 -23.27 7.61 23.03
C GLY A 175 -22.51 8.93 23.13
N MET A 176 -23.17 10.00 23.55
CA MET A 176 -22.64 11.36 23.69
C MET A 176 -21.54 11.48 24.74
N ALA A 177 -20.46 12.19 24.45
CA ALA A 177 -19.70 12.97 25.43
C ALA A 177 -18.92 14.12 24.75
N ALA A 178 -18.84 15.26 25.45
CA ALA A 178 -18.27 16.52 25.04
C ALA A 178 -16.71 16.54 25.08
N PRO A 179 -16.03 17.56 24.49
CA PRO A 179 -14.59 17.55 24.27
C PRO A 179 -13.81 17.87 25.56
N ALA A 180 -12.98 16.96 25.97
CA ALA A 180 -11.91 17.21 26.93
C ALA A 180 -10.66 16.45 26.48
N GLU A 181 -9.51 17.10 26.58
CA GLU A 181 -8.13 16.60 26.51
C GLU A 181 -7.93 15.33 25.65
N ARG A 182 -7.06 15.41 24.62
CA ARG A 182 -6.65 14.23 23.83
C ARG A 182 -6.10 13.17 24.76
N ASP A 183 -6.98 12.29 25.20
CA ASP A 183 -6.63 11.10 25.96
C ASP A 183 -5.81 10.17 25.04
N ARG A 184 -4.78 9.56 25.62
CA ARG A 184 -3.83 8.62 24.98
C ARG A 184 -4.51 7.34 24.43
N THR A 185 -5.81 7.30 24.32
CA THR A 185 -6.64 6.21 23.79
C THR A 185 -7.12 6.43 22.37
N THR A 186 -6.80 7.57 21.73
CA THR A 186 -7.17 7.82 20.34
C THR A 186 -6.15 7.21 19.38
N TRP A 187 -6.60 6.27 18.56
CA TRP A 187 -5.83 5.67 17.49
C TRP A 187 -6.65 5.69 16.20
N ALA A 188 -5.98 5.59 15.09
CA ALA A 188 -6.63 5.43 13.80
C ALA A 188 -5.99 4.29 13.01
N VAL A 189 -6.78 3.69 12.14
CA VAL A 189 -6.31 2.85 11.03
C VAL A 189 -6.72 3.54 9.76
N GLY A 190 -5.75 3.89 8.92
CA GLY A 190 -5.97 4.42 7.58
C GLY A 190 -5.70 3.33 6.54
N GLY A 191 -6.43 3.34 5.43
CA GLY A 191 -6.23 2.35 4.39
C GLY A 191 -6.43 2.90 2.99
N MET A 192 -5.70 2.33 2.04
CA MET A 192 -5.97 2.43 0.61
C MET A 192 -5.89 1.05 -0.03
N ALA A 193 -6.72 0.82 -1.04
CA ALA A 193 -6.74 -0.43 -1.78
C ALA A 193 -6.99 -0.18 -3.28
N LYS A 194 -6.46 -1.08 -4.10
CA LYS A 194 -6.84 -1.21 -5.50
C LYS A 194 -7.11 -2.68 -5.81
N GLY A 195 -7.94 -2.92 -6.79
CA GLY A 195 -8.35 -4.22 -7.32
C GLY A 195 -9.78 -4.13 -7.81
N ALA A 196 -10.01 -4.55 -9.07
CA ALA A 196 -11.33 -4.54 -9.71
C ALA A 196 -11.76 -5.93 -10.20
N GLY A 197 -11.04 -6.96 -9.83
CA GLY A 197 -11.22 -8.34 -10.31
C GLY A 197 -10.33 -8.66 -11.50
N MET A 198 -10.05 -9.93 -11.69
CA MET A 198 -9.39 -10.46 -12.90
C MET A 198 -10.48 -10.83 -13.89
N MET A 199 -10.98 -9.86 -14.64
CA MET A 199 -12.00 -10.10 -15.66
C MET A 199 -11.41 -10.51 -17.01
N ALA A 200 -10.08 -10.59 -17.12
CA ALA A 200 -9.34 -11.13 -18.25
C ALA A 200 -7.93 -11.53 -17.79
N PRO A 201 -7.24 -12.48 -18.45
CA PRO A 201 -5.99 -13.07 -17.95
C PRO A 201 -4.81 -12.09 -17.74
N GLU A 202 -4.97 -10.81 -18.04
CA GLU A 202 -3.85 -9.88 -18.08
C GLU A 202 -3.92 -8.74 -17.03
N LEU A 203 -4.97 -8.58 -16.23
CA LEU A 203 -5.19 -7.34 -15.50
C LEU A 203 -5.92 -7.50 -14.17
N ALA A 204 -5.34 -8.08 -13.13
CA ALA A 204 -5.74 -7.65 -11.80
C ALA A 204 -4.86 -8.16 -10.67
N THR A 205 -4.46 -7.23 -9.88
CA THR A 205 -3.76 -7.42 -8.62
C THR A 205 -4.49 -6.63 -7.57
N MET A 206 -4.68 -7.20 -6.39
CA MET A 206 -5.12 -6.48 -5.20
C MET A 206 -3.89 -6.00 -4.43
N LEU A 207 -3.75 -4.70 -4.30
CA LEU A 207 -2.77 -4.08 -3.41
C LEU A 207 -3.50 -3.33 -2.32
N VAL A 208 -3.10 -3.56 -1.07
CA VAL A 208 -3.68 -2.91 0.10
C VAL A 208 -2.56 -2.39 0.99
N VAL A 209 -2.61 -1.13 1.36
CA VAL A 209 -1.74 -0.54 2.37
C VAL A 209 -2.61 -0.07 3.52
N LEU A 210 -2.29 -0.56 4.72
CA LEU A 210 -2.89 -0.15 5.97
C LEU A 210 -1.83 0.55 6.82
N THR A 211 -2.20 1.61 7.48
CA THR A 211 -1.37 2.37 8.41
C THR A 211 -2.09 2.52 9.74
N THR A 212 -1.35 2.60 10.83
CA THR A 212 -1.94 2.85 12.15
C THR A 212 -0.95 3.56 13.07
N ASP A 213 -1.46 4.41 13.93
CA ASP A 213 -0.74 5.02 15.05
C ASP A 213 -1.05 4.31 16.40
N ALA A 214 -1.77 3.20 16.35
CA ALA A 214 -1.92 2.31 17.49
C ALA A 214 -0.58 1.66 17.85
N VAL A 215 -0.27 1.62 19.13
CA VAL A 215 0.95 0.98 19.63
C VAL A 215 0.75 -0.53 19.66
N ALA A 216 1.40 -1.22 18.73
CA ALA A 216 1.37 -2.68 18.61
C ALA A 216 2.74 -3.17 18.13
N ASP A 217 3.11 -4.39 18.51
CA ASP A 217 4.28 -5.07 17.95
C ASP A 217 3.93 -5.79 16.64
N ALA A 218 4.96 -6.17 15.86
CA ALA A 218 4.79 -6.84 14.59
C ALA A 218 3.95 -8.13 14.69
N ALA A 219 4.10 -8.89 15.78
CA ALA A 219 3.33 -10.12 15.98
C ALA A 219 1.85 -9.84 16.24
N ALA A 220 1.52 -8.78 16.96
CA ALA A 220 0.13 -8.35 17.15
C ALA A 220 -0.47 -7.83 15.84
N LEU A 221 0.29 -7.06 15.06
CA LEU A 221 -0.12 -6.58 13.74
C LEU A 221 -0.37 -7.76 12.78
N ASP A 222 0.52 -8.76 12.74
CA ASP A 222 0.34 -9.94 11.89
C ASP A 222 -0.93 -10.72 12.26
N ARG A 223 -1.16 -10.97 13.55
CA ARG A 223 -2.40 -11.64 14.00
C ARG A 223 -3.65 -10.87 13.61
N ALA A 224 -3.65 -9.55 13.81
CA ALA A 224 -4.78 -8.69 13.47
C ALA A 224 -5.03 -8.63 11.97
N LEU A 225 -3.96 -8.47 11.17
CA LEU A 225 -4.03 -8.43 9.72
C LEU A 225 -4.60 -9.75 9.15
N ARG A 226 -4.07 -10.89 9.57
CA ARG A 226 -4.58 -12.20 9.12
C ARG A 226 -6.01 -12.46 9.56
N ALA A 227 -6.39 -12.06 10.77
CA ALA A 227 -7.77 -12.19 11.23
C ALA A 227 -8.72 -11.32 10.40
N ALA A 228 -8.33 -10.09 10.08
CA ALA A 228 -9.12 -9.19 9.24
C ALA A 228 -9.19 -9.67 7.79
N ALA A 229 -8.06 -10.07 7.18
CA ALA A 229 -8.01 -10.57 5.80
C ALA A 229 -8.93 -11.78 5.60
N ARG A 230 -8.90 -12.72 6.54
CA ARG A 230 -9.71 -13.96 6.48
C ARG A 230 -11.23 -13.70 6.38
N VAL A 231 -11.73 -12.62 6.94
CA VAL A 231 -13.17 -12.29 6.93
C VAL A 231 -13.53 -11.21 5.92
N THR A 232 -12.55 -10.67 5.21
CA THR A 232 -12.71 -9.59 4.21
C THR A 232 -12.07 -9.98 2.87
N PHE A 233 -10.79 -9.70 2.67
CA PHE A 233 -10.10 -9.83 1.38
C PHE A 233 -10.04 -11.27 0.88
N ASP A 234 -9.78 -12.25 1.76
CA ASP A 234 -9.74 -13.68 1.39
C ASP A 234 -11.11 -14.24 0.96
N ARG A 235 -12.18 -13.45 1.13
CA ARG A 235 -13.54 -13.82 0.71
C ARG A 235 -13.97 -13.15 -0.60
N LEU A 236 -13.12 -12.30 -1.14
CA LEU A 236 -13.37 -11.69 -2.44
C LEU A 236 -12.96 -12.66 -3.54
N ASP A 237 -13.95 -13.16 -4.26
CA ASP A 237 -13.76 -13.99 -5.43
C ASP A 237 -14.53 -13.36 -6.59
N THR A 238 -13.83 -12.99 -7.66
CA THR A 238 -14.44 -12.38 -8.84
C THR A 238 -14.45 -13.33 -10.04
N ASP A 239 -13.46 -14.22 -10.14
CA ASP A 239 -13.25 -15.07 -11.33
C ASP A 239 -12.41 -16.32 -11.06
N GLY A 240 -12.13 -16.64 -9.80
CA GLY A 240 -11.33 -17.80 -9.40
C GLY A 240 -9.83 -17.68 -9.71
N CYS A 241 -9.36 -16.53 -10.18
CA CYS A 241 -7.95 -16.34 -10.53
C CYS A 241 -7.18 -15.63 -9.41
N MET A 242 -6.06 -16.23 -9.01
CA MET A 242 -5.16 -15.67 -7.99
C MET A 242 -4.05 -14.89 -8.66
N SER A 243 -3.92 -13.61 -8.29
CA SER A 243 -2.84 -12.75 -8.79
C SER A 243 -1.46 -13.21 -8.33
N THR A 244 -0.45 -12.89 -9.12
CA THR A 244 0.97 -13.08 -8.81
C THR A 244 1.53 -12.03 -7.87
N ASN A 245 0.77 -10.95 -7.60
CA ASN A 245 1.26 -9.73 -6.95
C ASN A 245 0.44 -9.30 -5.73
N ASP A 246 -0.60 -10.03 -5.31
CA ASP A 246 -1.44 -9.64 -4.17
C ASP A 246 -0.59 -9.44 -2.91
N THR A 247 -0.77 -8.28 -2.30
CA THR A 247 -0.04 -7.85 -1.11
C THR A 247 -0.90 -6.93 -0.27
#